data_0bee3d162b027bc6d87f3eb1d902bb29
#
_entry.id   0bee3d162b027bc6d87f3eb1d902bb29
#
_cell.length_a   1.000
_cell.length_b   1.000
_cell.length_c   1.000
_cell.angle_alpha   90.00
_cell.angle_beta   90.00
_cell.angle_gamma   90.00
#
_symmetry.space_group_name_H-M   'P 1'
#
loop_
_entity.id
_entity.type
_entity.pdbx_description
1 polymer ?
#
loop_
_entity_poly.entity_id
_entity_poly.type
_entity_poly.pdbx_seq_one_letter_code
_entity_poly.pdbx_strand_id
1 'polypeptide(L)'
;LNRGIDAEYVLMDSWYFSDGLIAQLASLGLGAISLIKRNIKFAPLEGDKCITQKQLMKTAVKEVIDGHTVYSRLAKTKIGRKVKLVFVKSYNNPSVFLTIVSTDTALSSEEILVLYARRWKIEVNFKVQKQYLGLTKGTQACSFTSIYASMALASIRYLLIELHRRMNMDSRSL
;
A
#
# COMPACT_ATOMS: atom_id res chain seq x y z
N LEU A 1 -15.05 -9.93 -4.17
CA LEU A 1 -14.36 -10.34 -5.40
C LEU A 1 -15.27 -11.03 -6.42
N ASN A 2 -16.44 -11.55 -6.03
CA ASN A 2 -17.44 -12.11 -6.97
C ASN A 2 -18.02 -11.09 -7.98
N ARG A 3 -17.45 -9.90 -8.12
CA ARG A 3 -17.90 -8.83 -9.02
C ARG A 3 -16.94 -8.59 -10.20
N GLY A 4 -16.11 -9.58 -10.56
CA GLY A 4 -15.23 -9.50 -11.73
C GLY A 4 -13.98 -8.62 -11.55
N ILE A 5 -13.57 -8.33 -10.31
CA ILE A 5 -12.29 -7.68 -10.05
C ILE A 5 -11.23 -8.77 -9.92
N ASP A 6 -10.34 -8.83 -10.88
CA ASP A 6 -9.16 -9.69 -10.84
C ASP A 6 -8.03 -8.91 -10.13
N ALA A 7 -7.64 -9.38 -8.95
CA ALA A 7 -6.61 -8.75 -8.13
C ALA A 7 -5.78 -9.82 -7.41
N GLU A 8 -4.48 -9.67 -7.46
CA GLU A 8 -3.53 -10.55 -6.75
C GLU A 8 -3.16 -9.97 -5.38
N TYR A 9 -3.05 -8.64 -5.29
CA TYR A 9 -2.59 -7.94 -4.09
C TYR A 9 -3.51 -6.80 -3.69
N VAL A 10 -3.65 -6.60 -2.37
CA VAL A 10 -4.25 -5.41 -1.78
C VAL A 10 -3.14 -4.53 -1.22
N LEU A 11 -3.06 -3.29 -1.72
CA LEU A 11 -2.10 -2.29 -1.27
C LEU A 11 -2.74 -1.40 -0.21
N MET A 12 -2.14 -1.30 0.96
CA MET A 12 -2.73 -0.62 2.11
C MET A 12 -1.81 0.42 2.73
N ASP A 13 -2.40 1.43 3.35
CA ASP A 13 -1.70 2.33 4.26
C ASP A 13 -1.52 1.68 5.63
N SER A 14 -0.62 2.24 6.42
CA SER A 14 -0.30 1.78 7.79
C SER A 14 -1.49 1.78 8.76
N TRP A 15 -2.58 2.48 8.45
CA TRP A 15 -3.80 2.50 9.25
C TRP A 15 -4.57 1.18 9.18
N TYR A 16 -4.52 0.48 8.06
CA TYR A 16 -5.31 -0.72 7.80
C TYR A 16 -4.58 -2.01 8.18
N PHE A 17 -3.27 -1.95 8.42
CA PHE A 17 -2.51 -3.15 8.76
C PHE A 17 -2.96 -3.74 10.10
N SER A 18 -3.52 -4.94 10.03
CA SER A 18 -3.84 -5.76 11.20
C SER A 18 -3.78 -7.25 10.85
N ASP A 19 -3.44 -8.08 11.84
CA ASP A 19 -3.37 -9.53 11.66
C ASP A 19 -4.73 -10.13 11.22
N GLY A 20 -5.84 -9.58 11.72
CA GLY A 20 -7.19 -10.00 11.33
C GLY A 20 -7.49 -9.72 9.86
N LEU A 21 -7.17 -8.52 9.39
CA LEU A 21 -7.39 -8.16 7.97
C LEU A 21 -6.52 -9.02 7.05
N ILE A 22 -5.25 -9.23 7.40
CA ILE A 22 -4.35 -10.09 6.62
C ILE A 22 -4.89 -11.52 6.54
N ALA A 23 -5.44 -12.06 7.64
CA ALA A 23 -6.04 -13.39 7.64
C ALA A 23 -7.27 -13.46 6.72
N GLN A 24 -8.12 -12.44 6.73
CA GLN A 24 -9.28 -12.34 5.82
C GLN A 24 -8.85 -12.24 4.35
N LEU A 25 -7.86 -11.41 4.03
CA LEU A 25 -7.34 -11.30 2.66
C LEU A 25 -6.78 -12.63 2.16
N ALA A 26 -6.04 -13.32 3.02
CA ALA A 26 -5.51 -14.64 2.68
C ALA A 26 -6.61 -15.69 2.45
N SER A 27 -7.71 -15.66 3.19
CA SER A 27 -8.87 -16.56 2.94
C SER A 27 -9.56 -16.28 1.60
N LEU A 28 -9.36 -15.09 1.05
CA LEU A 28 -9.83 -14.70 -0.29
C LEU A 28 -8.79 -14.96 -1.40
N GLY A 29 -7.65 -15.57 -1.07
CA GLY A 29 -6.57 -15.81 -2.02
C GLY A 29 -5.76 -14.56 -2.37
N LEU A 30 -5.89 -13.47 -1.60
CA LEU A 30 -5.22 -12.21 -1.88
C LEU A 30 -3.94 -12.04 -1.04
N GLY A 31 -2.89 -11.58 -1.69
CA GLY A 31 -1.71 -11.05 -1.04
C GLY A 31 -1.96 -9.64 -0.48
N ALA A 32 -1.21 -9.25 0.55
CA ALA A 32 -1.27 -7.91 1.12
C ALA A 32 0.12 -7.28 1.14
N ILE A 33 0.20 -6.03 0.67
CA ILE A 33 1.41 -5.21 0.78
C ILE A 33 1.02 -3.90 1.48
N SER A 34 1.67 -3.60 2.60
CA SER A 34 1.30 -2.46 3.44
C SER A 34 2.51 -1.74 4.01
N LEU A 35 2.40 -0.41 4.12
CA LEU A 35 3.24 0.32 5.06
C LEU A 35 2.83 -0.05 6.48
N ILE A 36 3.76 -0.09 7.42
CA ILE A 36 3.47 -0.39 8.82
C ILE A 36 3.96 0.68 9.78
N LYS A 37 3.19 0.87 10.87
CA LYS A 37 3.57 1.81 11.94
C LYS A 37 4.78 1.29 12.70
N ARG A 38 5.65 2.20 13.15
CA ARG A 38 6.90 1.85 13.85
C ARG A 38 6.72 1.08 15.16
N ASN A 39 5.58 1.20 15.81
CA ASN A 39 5.27 0.51 17.07
C ASN A 39 4.88 -0.97 16.88
N ILE A 40 4.61 -1.41 15.65
CA ILE A 40 4.29 -2.80 15.37
C ILE A 40 5.57 -3.64 15.46
N LYS A 41 5.48 -4.73 16.21
CA LYS A 41 6.58 -5.68 16.43
C LYS A 41 6.32 -6.97 15.68
N PHE A 42 7.39 -7.63 15.29
CA PHE A 42 7.39 -8.94 14.62
C PHE A 42 8.36 -9.88 15.30
N ALA A 43 8.13 -11.18 15.19
CA ALA A 43 9.07 -12.18 15.64
C ALA A 43 10.04 -12.54 14.48
N PRO A 44 11.33 -12.77 14.74
CA PRO A 44 12.21 -13.38 13.74
C PRO A 44 11.76 -14.82 13.44
N LEU A 45 12.17 -15.39 12.28
CA LEU A 45 11.77 -16.77 11.93
C LEU A 45 12.29 -17.78 12.94
N GLU A 46 13.47 -17.52 13.49
CA GLU A 46 14.18 -18.41 14.41
C GLU A 46 13.69 -18.33 15.87
N GLY A 47 12.70 -17.47 16.14
CA GLY A 47 12.18 -17.26 17.50
C GLY A 47 10.73 -16.78 17.50
N ASP A 48 10.10 -16.83 18.67
CA ASP A 48 8.71 -16.43 18.83
C ASP A 48 8.54 -15.08 19.57
N LYS A 49 9.63 -14.56 20.14
CA LYS A 49 9.59 -13.26 20.84
C LYS A 49 9.54 -12.12 19.84
N CYS A 50 8.47 -11.34 19.90
CA CYS A 50 8.33 -10.14 19.08
C CYS A 50 9.32 -9.05 19.50
N ILE A 51 10.10 -8.57 18.54
CA ILE A 51 11.08 -7.50 18.69
C ILE A 51 10.73 -6.31 17.80
N THR A 52 11.40 -5.18 18.04
CA THR A 52 11.15 -3.95 17.28
C THR A 52 11.67 -4.05 15.86
N GLN A 53 11.06 -3.29 14.94
CA GLN A 53 11.52 -3.20 13.54
C GLN A 53 12.99 -2.78 13.44
N LYS A 54 13.45 -1.86 14.32
CA LYS A 54 14.86 -1.43 14.37
C LYS A 54 15.81 -2.60 14.72
N GLN A 55 15.38 -3.49 15.62
CA GLN A 55 16.17 -4.69 15.96
C GLN A 55 16.20 -5.69 14.80
N LEU A 56 15.06 -5.91 14.14
CA LEU A 56 14.98 -6.76 12.94
C LEU A 56 15.85 -6.24 11.79
N MET A 57 15.85 -4.93 11.58
CA MET A 57 16.65 -4.31 10.51
C MET A 57 18.16 -4.51 10.71
N LYS A 58 18.66 -4.60 11.96
CA LYS A 58 20.09 -4.83 12.22
C LYS A 58 20.62 -6.15 11.68
N THR A 59 19.75 -7.13 11.56
CA THR A 59 20.07 -8.50 11.07
C THR A 59 19.44 -8.79 9.72
N ALA A 60 18.93 -7.75 9.04
CA ALA A 60 18.36 -7.82 7.71
C ALA A 60 19.43 -7.85 6.62
N VAL A 61 19.12 -8.49 5.51
CA VAL A 61 19.98 -8.49 4.32
C VAL A 61 19.98 -7.09 3.70
N LYS A 62 21.16 -6.58 3.40
CA LYS A 62 21.31 -5.29 2.73
C LYS A 62 21.29 -5.49 1.22
N GLU A 63 20.48 -4.70 0.55
CA GLU A 63 20.32 -4.68 -0.91
C GLU A 63 20.47 -3.24 -1.41
N VAL A 64 20.82 -3.06 -2.68
CA VAL A 64 20.83 -1.75 -3.34
C VAL A 64 19.86 -1.83 -4.52
N ILE A 65 18.85 -0.98 -4.51
CA ILE A 65 17.79 -0.91 -5.54
C ILE A 65 17.74 0.54 -6.01
N ASP A 66 17.94 0.78 -7.30
CA ASP A 66 17.97 2.13 -7.93
C ASP A 66 18.86 3.14 -7.16
N GLY A 67 20.04 2.69 -6.70
CA GLY A 67 20.97 3.52 -5.93
C GLY A 67 20.59 3.74 -4.46
N HIS A 68 19.45 3.24 -4.02
CA HIS A 68 18.98 3.35 -2.63
C HIS A 68 19.31 2.09 -1.82
N THR A 69 19.79 2.30 -0.59
CA THR A 69 20.01 1.19 0.34
C THR A 69 18.71 0.75 0.97
N VAL A 70 18.37 -0.51 0.75
CA VAL A 70 17.20 -1.20 1.27
C VAL A 70 17.65 -2.37 2.13
N TYR A 71 16.87 -2.75 3.12
CA TYR A 71 17.14 -3.92 3.94
C TYR A 71 15.92 -4.83 3.91
N SER A 72 16.10 -6.13 3.77
CA SER A 72 14.97 -7.07 3.79
C SER A 72 15.18 -8.20 4.79
N ARG A 73 14.08 -8.67 5.37
CA ARG A 73 14.09 -9.81 6.28
C ARG A 73 12.73 -10.52 6.30
N LEU A 74 12.79 -11.84 6.38
CA LEU A 74 11.63 -12.64 6.72
C LEU A 74 11.36 -12.59 8.23
N ALA A 75 10.10 -12.49 8.59
CA ALA A 75 9.64 -12.41 9.97
C ALA A 75 8.28 -13.10 10.14
N LYS A 76 7.80 -13.18 11.38
CA LYS A 76 6.45 -13.66 11.71
C LYS A 76 5.64 -12.54 12.37
N THR A 77 4.37 -12.43 12.02
CA THR A 77 3.41 -11.60 12.75
C THR A 77 3.13 -12.20 14.13
N LYS A 78 2.39 -11.50 14.98
CA LYS A 78 2.02 -12.00 16.33
C LYS A 78 1.25 -13.31 16.28
N ILE A 79 0.50 -13.57 15.21
CA ILE A 79 -0.26 -14.81 15.00
C ILE A 79 0.55 -15.88 14.25
N GLY A 80 1.87 -15.70 14.11
CA GLY A 80 2.77 -16.69 13.51
C GLY A 80 2.81 -16.70 11.97
N ARG A 81 2.09 -15.80 11.28
CA ARG A 81 2.11 -15.75 9.80
C ARG A 81 3.45 -15.23 9.31
N LYS A 82 4.07 -15.95 8.37
CA LYS A 82 5.30 -15.51 7.70
C LYS A 82 5.02 -14.30 6.81
N VAL A 83 5.90 -13.31 6.89
CA VAL A 83 5.87 -12.09 6.09
C VAL A 83 7.29 -11.68 5.71
N LYS A 84 7.42 -10.92 4.62
CA LYS A 84 8.67 -10.26 4.25
C LYS A 84 8.58 -8.78 4.61
N LEU A 85 9.57 -8.31 5.35
CA LEU A 85 9.73 -6.90 5.73
C LEU A 85 10.80 -6.27 4.85
N VAL A 86 10.47 -5.12 4.28
CA VAL A 86 11.39 -4.30 3.49
C VAL A 86 11.53 -2.96 4.18
N PHE A 87 12.76 -2.62 4.59
CA PHE A 87 13.09 -1.37 5.29
C PHE A 87 13.77 -0.43 4.31
N VAL A 88 13.20 0.74 4.10
CA VAL A 88 13.73 1.79 3.23
C VAL A 88 14.18 2.95 4.10
N LYS A 89 15.48 3.26 4.11
CA LYS A 89 16.00 4.41 4.85
C LYS A 89 15.72 5.71 4.12
N SER A 90 15.43 6.75 4.89
CA SER A 90 15.33 8.11 4.35
C SER A 90 16.71 8.59 3.88
N TYR A 91 16.75 9.22 2.70
CA TYR A 91 17.97 9.83 2.16
C TYR A 91 18.52 10.94 3.07
N ASN A 92 17.62 11.81 3.55
CA ASN A 92 18.00 12.98 4.35
C ASN A 92 18.31 12.64 5.84
N ASN A 93 17.81 11.53 6.35
CA ASN A 93 18.01 11.11 7.73
C ASN A 93 18.08 9.58 7.85
N PRO A 94 19.30 8.99 7.88
CA PRO A 94 19.48 7.54 7.96
C PRO A 94 18.90 6.88 9.23
N SER A 95 18.59 7.68 10.28
CA SER A 95 17.91 7.18 11.48
C SER A 95 16.41 6.96 11.25
N VAL A 96 15.85 7.56 10.20
CA VAL A 96 14.45 7.42 9.80
C VAL A 96 14.33 6.37 8.70
N PHE A 97 13.45 5.42 8.89
CA PHE A 97 13.14 4.41 7.88
C PHE A 97 11.64 4.15 7.82
N LEU A 98 11.19 3.73 6.65
CA LEU A 98 9.86 3.19 6.42
C LEU A 98 9.96 1.66 6.36
N THR A 99 8.92 0.97 6.80
CA THR A 99 8.86 -0.48 6.71
C THR A 99 7.61 -0.87 5.91
N ILE A 100 7.83 -1.61 4.85
CA ILE A 100 6.77 -2.21 4.04
C ILE A 100 6.75 -3.70 4.34
N VAL A 101 5.57 -4.24 4.54
CA VAL A 101 5.35 -5.66 4.77
C VAL A 101 4.66 -6.26 3.56
N SER A 102 5.09 -7.45 3.14
CA SER A 102 4.39 -8.30 2.18
C SER A 102 4.03 -9.64 2.82
N THR A 103 2.80 -10.11 2.60
CA THR A 103 2.39 -11.48 2.97
C THR A 103 2.90 -12.52 1.98
N ASP A 104 3.19 -12.10 0.76
CA ASP A 104 3.91 -12.92 -0.20
C ASP A 104 5.42 -12.79 0.05
N THR A 105 6.01 -13.88 0.50
CA THR A 105 7.44 -13.93 0.85
C THR A 105 8.34 -14.27 -0.34
N ALA A 106 7.76 -14.68 -1.47
CA ALA A 106 8.48 -15.02 -2.70
C ALA A 106 8.90 -13.76 -3.48
N LEU A 107 8.13 -12.66 -3.35
CA LEU A 107 8.46 -11.40 -4.01
C LEU A 107 9.84 -10.89 -3.61
N SER A 108 10.60 -10.39 -4.56
CA SER A 108 11.84 -9.64 -4.30
C SER A 108 11.54 -8.33 -3.56
N SER A 109 12.56 -7.70 -2.99
CA SER A 109 12.39 -6.39 -2.35
C SER A 109 12.01 -5.31 -3.36
N GLU A 110 12.55 -5.38 -4.56
CA GLU A 110 12.23 -4.47 -5.66
C GLU A 110 10.78 -4.59 -6.10
N GLU A 111 10.27 -5.81 -6.33
CA GLU A 111 8.87 -6.03 -6.70
C GLU A 111 7.90 -5.50 -5.63
N ILE A 112 8.21 -5.71 -4.34
CA ILE A 112 7.41 -5.16 -3.23
C ILE A 112 7.37 -3.64 -3.28
N LEU A 113 8.50 -2.98 -3.55
CA LEU A 113 8.58 -1.52 -3.63
C LEU A 113 7.82 -0.98 -4.84
N VAL A 114 7.99 -1.59 -6.01
CA VAL A 114 7.30 -1.22 -7.26
C VAL A 114 5.78 -1.39 -7.11
N LEU A 115 5.33 -2.53 -6.55
CA LEU A 115 3.92 -2.78 -6.30
C LEU A 115 3.36 -1.76 -5.31
N TYR A 116 4.05 -1.52 -4.19
CA TYR A 116 3.58 -0.58 -3.17
C TYR A 116 3.52 0.86 -3.71
N ALA A 117 4.44 1.27 -4.56
CA ALA A 117 4.43 2.59 -5.18
C ALA A 117 3.15 2.86 -5.99
N ARG A 118 2.51 1.82 -6.54
CA ARG A 118 1.22 1.95 -7.26
C ARG A 118 0.09 2.47 -6.36
N ARG A 119 0.20 2.33 -5.04
CA ARG A 119 -0.77 2.89 -4.08
C ARG A 119 -0.90 4.41 -4.22
N TRP A 120 0.16 5.11 -4.62
CA TRP A 120 0.15 6.56 -4.84
C TRP A 120 -0.90 7.02 -5.86
N LYS A 121 -1.31 6.14 -6.77
CA LYS A 121 -2.38 6.45 -7.74
C LYS A 121 -3.70 6.82 -7.07
N ILE A 122 -3.98 6.34 -5.86
CA ILE A 122 -5.17 6.70 -5.07
C ILE A 122 -5.10 8.19 -4.69
N GLU A 123 -3.94 8.66 -4.25
CA GLU A 123 -3.75 10.06 -3.86
C GLU A 123 -3.83 10.99 -5.07
N VAL A 124 -3.25 10.58 -6.20
CA VAL A 124 -3.38 11.29 -7.48
C VAL A 124 -4.85 11.35 -7.91
N ASN A 125 -5.58 10.26 -7.82
CA ASN A 125 -7.01 10.21 -8.13
C ASN A 125 -7.81 11.20 -7.26
N PHE A 126 -7.60 11.21 -5.94
CA PHE A 126 -8.26 12.16 -5.06
C PHE A 126 -7.87 13.61 -5.38
N LYS A 127 -6.61 13.87 -5.74
CA LYS A 127 -6.16 15.20 -6.15
C LYS A 127 -6.91 15.64 -7.41
N VAL A 128 -6.98 14.80 -8.43
CA VAL A 128 -7.70 15.09 -9.68
C VAL A 128 -9.19 15.34 -9.42
N GLN A 129 -9.83 14.48 -8.63
CA GLN A 129 -11.25 14.66 -8.28
C GLN A 129 -11.52 15.99 -7.57
N LYS A 130 -10.66 16.38 -6.62
CA LYS A 130 -10.80 17.63 -5.88
C LYS A 130 -10.50 18.87 -6.74
N GLN A 131 -9.44 18.85 -7.53
CA GLN A 131 -8.96 20.01 -8.27
C GLN A 131 -9.73 20.25 -9.58
N TYR A 132 -10.01 19.18 -10.33
CA TYR A 132 -10.52 19.26 -11.69
C TYR A 132 -11.96 18.78 -11.85
N LEU A 133 -12.43 17.85 -11.03
CA LEU A 133 -13.76 17.25 -11.16
C LEU A 133 -14.79 17.80 -10.17
N GLY A 134 -14.40 18.82 -9.40
CA GLY A 134 -15.33 19.60 -8.57
C GLY A 134 -15.81 18.88 -7.30
N LEU A 135 -15.11 17.85 -6.83
CA LEU A 135 -15.52 17.07 -5.65
C LEU A 135 -15.75 17.95 -4.39
N THR A 136 -15.06 19.08 -4.28
CA THR A 136 -15.19 19.99 -3.13
C THR A 136 -15.86 21.32 -3.45
N LYS A 137 -15.99 21.69 -4.73
CA LYS A 137 -16.47 23.02 -5.13
C LYS A 137 -17.98 23.12 -5.34
N GLY A 138 -18.68 22.01 -5.43
CA GLY A 138 -20.13 21.96 -5.71
C GLY A 138 -21.00 21.39 -4.59
N THR A 139 -20.42 20.94 -3.50
CA THR A 139 -21.16 20.31 -2.41
C THR A 139 -21.43 21.30 -1.27
N GLN A 140 -22.45 22.12 -1.42
CA GLN A 140 -23.14 22.73 -0.26
C GLN A 140 -24.11 21.74 0.40
N ALA A 141 -23.92 20.45 0.15
CA ALA A 141 -24.82 19.40 0.58
C ALA A 141 -24.61 19.09 2.06
N CYS A 142 -25.63 19.32 2.85
CA CYS A 142 -25.66 18.98 4.27
C CYS A 142 -26.08 17.52 4.53
N SER A 143 -26.54 16.77 3.52
CA SER A 143 -26.95 15.38 3.68
C SER A 143 -25.87 14.39 3.26
N PHE A 144 -25.75 13.31 4.01
CA PHE A 144 -24.81 12.22 3.74
C PHE A 144 -25.01 11.61 2.33
N THR A 145 -26.26 11.45 1.92
CA THR A 145 -26.66 10.95 0.59
C THR A 145 -26.16 11.85 -0.54
N SER A 146 -26.27 13.17 -0.40
CA SER A 146 -25.77 14.13 -1.39
C SER A 146 -24.25 14.08 -1.51
N ILE A 147 -23.53 13.91 -0.39
CA ILE A 147 -22.08 13.77 -0.39
C ILE A 147 -21.67 12.51 -1.15
N TYR A 148 -22.33 11.35 -0.87
CA TYR A 148 -22.10 10.12 -1.61
C TYR A 148 -22.39 10.25 -3.10
N ALA A 149 -23.49 10.88 -3.47
CA ALA A 149 -23.84 11.10 -4.89
C ALA A 149 -22.77 11.95 -5.59
N SER A 150 -22.27 13.00 -4.95
CA SER A 150 -21.22 13.86 -5.50
C SER A 150 -19.90 13.10 -5.66
N MET A 151 -19.53 12.27 -4.67
CA MET A 151 -18.33 11.41 -4.75
C MET A 151 -18.46 10.37 -5.87
N ALA A 152 -19.62 9.74 -6.02
CA ALA A 152 -19.89 8.79 -7.08
C ALA A 152 -19.78 9.44 -8.47
N LEU A 153 -20.39 10.61 -8.66
CA LEU A 153 -20.32 11.36 -9.92
C LEU A 153 -18.88 11.77 -10.26
N ALA A 154 -18.11 12.27 -9.30
CA ALA A 154 -16.71 12.62 -9.51
C ALA A 154 -15.89 11.39 -9.90
N SER A 155 -16.14 10.23 -9.26
CA SER A 155 -15.48 8.97 -9.57
C SER A 155 -15.84 8.46 -10.97
N ILE A 156 -17.11 8.53 -11.36
CA ILE A 156 -17.56 8.16 -12.71
C ILE A 156 -16.91 9.06 -13.77
N ARG A 157 -16.87 10.37 -13.55
CA ARG A 157 -16.17 11.30 -14.45
C ARG A 157 -14.70 10.94 -14.62
N TYR A 158 -14.02 10.67 -13.51
CA TYR A 158 -12.61 10.21 -13.54
C TYR A 158 -12.44 8.94 -14.35
N LEU A 159 -13.27 7.94 -14.11
CA LEU A 159 -13.22 6.65 -14.82
C LEU A 159 -13.47 6.82 -16.33
N LEU A 160 -14.43 7.64 -16.73
CA LEU A 160 -14.71 7.92 -18.14
C LEU A 160 -13.54 8.62 -18.84
N ILE A 161 -12.93 9.61 -18.19
CA ILE A 161 -11.75 10.31 -18.73
C ILE A 161 -10.57 9.34 -18.86
N GLU A 162 -10.32 8.53 -17.82
CA GLU A 162 -9.22 7.57 -17.83
C GLU A 162 -9.44 6.45 -18.87
N LEU A 163 -10.68 5.99 -19.04
CA LEU A 163 -11.04 5.04 -20.09
C LEU A 163 -10.78 5.63 -21.48
N HIS A 164 -11.28 6.85 -21.73
CA HIS A 164 -11.05 7.56 -22.99
C HIS A 164 -9.57 7.74 -23.31
N ARG A 165 -8.77 8.14 -22.29
CA ARG A 165 -7.33 8.28 -22.40
C ARG A 165 -6.66 6.97 -22.82
N ARG A 166 -7.04 5.86 -22.18
CA ARG A 166 -6.48 4.54 -22.50
C ARG A 166 -6.87 4.06 -23.89
N MET A 167 -8.11 4.27 -24.29
CA MET A 167 -8.58 3.89 -25.63
C MET A 167 -7.87 4.67 -26.75
N ASN A 168 -7.47 5.92 -26.51
CA ASN A 168 -6.77 6.77 -27.47
C ASN A 168 -5.25 6.77 -27.29
N MET A 169 -4.67 5.90 -26.48
CA MET A 169 -3.24 5.84 -26.16
C MET A 169 -2.64 7.20 -25.76
N ASP A 170 -3.42 8.05 -25.12
CA ASP A 170 -2.97 9.37 -24.69
C ASP A 170 -2.05 9.26 -23.47
N SER A 171 -0.79 9.58 -23.64
CA SER A 171 0.25 9.50 -22.61
C SER A 171 0.26 10.66 -21.62
N ARG A 172 -0.56 11.72 -21.86
CA ARG A 172 -0.63 12.87 -20.96
C ARG A 172 -1.16 12.45 -19.59
N SER A 173 -0.58 12.99 -18.51
CA SER A 173 -1.12 12.82 -17.16
C SER A 173 -2.35 13.72 -16.97
N LEU A 174 -3.30 13.25 -16.20
CA LEU A 174 -4.42 14.07 -15.70
C LEU A 174 -3.94 15.04 -14.63
#